data_faaa699fbc89b0dd68c4eb8f921278e6
#
_entry.id   faaa699fbc89b0dd68c4eb8f921278e6
#
_cell.length_a   1.000
_cell.length_b   1.000
_cell.length_c   1.000
_cell.angle_alpha   90.00
_cell.angle_beta   90.00
_cell.angle_gamma   90.00
#
_symmetry.space_group_name_H-M   'P 1'
#
loop_
_entity.id
_entity.type
_entity.pdbx_description
1 polymer ?
#
loop_
_entity_poly.entity_id
_entity_poly.type
_entity_poly.pdbx_seq_one_letter_code
_entity_poly.pdbx_strand_id
1 'polypeptide(L)'
;MSLRLCAATVAVVLALMVYGSSDASAQARIANAKSIRCTFPRNAVGTWKPDGAPEAVVRSTSLVLRFDSIDTDSGTAQLRTGSMGSEVTARLAEGYLHFMQAFRTGPLYTTTVFDAGAKDGRLRAVHSRHEYFAVPLPGATSSPEQYYGECEILP
;
A
#
# COMPACT_ATOMS: atom_id res chain seq x y z
N MET A 1 -11.52 53.42 3.56
CA MET A 1 -12.23 52.13 3.47
C MET A 1 -11.41 51.04 2.73
N SER A 2 -10.18 51.31 2.25
CA SER A 2 -9.35 50.41 1.43
C SER A 2 -8.31 49.56 2.21
N LEU A 3 -7.96 49.94 3.44
CA LEU A 3 -6.93 49.21 4.20
C LEU A 3 -7.41 47.89 4.82
N ARG A 4 -8.72 47.75 5.08
CA ARG A 4 -9.29 46.52 5.69
C ARG A 4 -9.50 45.38 4.66
N LEU A 5 -9.63 45.68 3.37
CA LEU A 5 -9.77 44.67 2.31
C LEU A 5 -8.43 43.98 1.98
N CYS A 6 -7.31 44.73 2.04
CA CYS A 6 -5.99 44.16 1.76
C CYS A 6 -5.52 43.17 2.85
N ALA A 7 -5.88 43.40 4.14
CA ALA A 7 -5.50 42.49 5.23
C ALA A 7 -6.22 41.13 5.15
N ALA A 8 -7.48 41.11 4.71
CA ALA A 8 -8.25 39.89 4.59
C ALA A 8 -7.76 38.99 3.43
N THR A 9 -7.36 39.59 2.31
CA THR A 9 -6.82 38.85 1.13
C THR A 9 -5.45 38.24 1.41
N VAL A 10 -4.57 38.92 2.14
CA VAL A 10 -3.26 38.38 2.53
C VAL A 10 -3.39 37.20 3.48
N ALA A 11 -4.31 37.25 4.45
CA ALA A 11 -4.54 36.16 5.39
C ALA A 11 -5.06 34.89 4.69
N VAL A 12 -5.94 35.00 3.68
CA VAL A 12 -6.46 33.86 2.92
C VAL A 12 -5.38 33.22 2.04
N VAL A 13 -4.51 34.02 1.42
CA VAL A 13 -3.39 33.49 0.61
C VAL A 13 -2.36 32.79 1.47
N LEU A 14 -2.03 33.31 2.67
CA LEU A 14 -1.13 32.60 3.60
C LEU A 14 -1.74 31.29 4.14
N ALA A 15 -3.04 31.23 4.40
CA ALA A 15 -3.71 30.01 4.84
C ALA A 15 -3.68 28.91 3.76
N LEU A 16 -3.83 29.25 2.48
CA LEU A 16 -3.76 28.28 1.37
C LEU A 16 -2.34 27.72 1.16
N MET A 17 -1.28 28.44 1.51
CA MET A 17 0.09 27.95 1.38
C MET A 17 0.49 26.93 2.48
N VAL A 18 -0.20 26.94 3.63
CA VAL A 18 0.11 26.01 4.74
C VAL A 18 -0.50 24.61 4.51
N TYR A 19 -1.59 24.50 3.76
CA TYR A 19 -2.24 23.20 3.49
C TYR A 19 -1.58 22.38 2.39
N GLY A 20 -0.72 22.97 1.53
CA GLY A 20 -0.08 22.26 0.43
C GLY A 20 1.26 21.57 0.75
N SER A 21 1.82 21.81 1.94
CA SER A 21 3.21 21.38 2.22
C SER A 21 3.35 19.94 2.77
N SER A 22 2.30 19.36 3.35
CA SER A 22 2.37 18.01 3.90
C SER A 22 2.25 16.90 2.83
N ASP A 23 1.45 17.11 1.80
CA ASP A 23 1.24 16.11 0.75
C ASP A 23 2.45 15.98 -0.17
N ALA A 24 3.08 17.11 -0.54
CA ALA A 24 4.30 17.13 -1.34
C ALA A 24 5.48 16.41 -0.67
N SER A 25 5.57 16.44 0.67
CA SER A 25 6.64 15.76 1.41
C SER A 25 6.46 14.26 1.48
N ALA A 26 5.23 13.76 1.60
CA ALA A 26 4.92 12.32 1.64
C ALA A 26 5.13 11.70 0.26
N GLN A 27 4.67 12.35 -0.80
CA GLN A 27 4.88 11.91 -2.18
C GLN A 27 6.38 11.82 -2.53
N ALA A 28 7.18 12.83 -2.15
CA ALA A 28 8.62 12.81 -2.35
C ALA A 28 9.31 11.67 -1.57
N ARG A 29 8.81 11.33 -0.38
CA ARG A 29 9.34 10.23 0.43
C ARG A 29 9.10 8.87 -0.23
N ILE A 30 7.88 8.62 -0.75
CA ILE A 30 7.56 7.38 -1.46
C ILE A 30 8.37 7.26 -2.76
N ALA A 31 8.50 8.35 -3.51
CA ALA A 31 9.24 8.36 -4.78
C ALA A 31 10.73 8.01 -4.60
N ASN A 32 11.32 8.41 -3.48
CA ASN A 32 12.74 8.16 -3.19
C ASN A 32 12.99 6.91 -2.35
N ALA A 33 11.95 6.19 -1.94
CA ALA A 33 12.10 5.00 -1.10
C ALA A 33 12.85 3.89 -1.83
N LYS A 34 13.91 3.38 -1.22
CA LYS A 34 14.70 2.24 -1.72
C LYS A 34 14.37 0.94 -0.99
N SER A 35 13.83 1.06 0.22
CA SER A 35 13.40 -0.09 1.03
C SER A 35 12.19 0.29 1.88
N ILE A 36 11.18 -0.57 1.91
CA ILE A 36 9.94 -0.38 2.67
C ILE A 36 9.59 -1.68 3.40
N ARG A 37 9.19 -1.58 4.67
CA ARG A 37 8.62 -2.68 5.44
C ARG A 37 7.15 -2.41 5.74
N CYS A 38 6.27 -3.33 5.35
CA CYS A 38 4.83 -3.25 5.56
C CYS A 38 4.37 -4.31 6.55
N THR A 39 3.51 -3.93 7.50
CA THR A 39 2.91 -4.82 8.51
C THR A 39 1.40 -4.73 8.39
N PHE A 40 0.75 -5.89 8.27
CA PHE A 40 -0.69 -6.01 8.08
C PHE A 40 -1.32 -6.80 9.22
N PRO A 41 -1.93 -6.12 10.22
CA PRO A 41 -2.53 -6.78 11.38
C PRO A 41 -3.95 -7.31 11.14
N ARG A 42 -4.56 -7.00 10.01
CA ARG A 42 -5.93 -7.39 9.65
C ARG A 42 -6.01 -7.85 8.21
N ASN A 43 -6.85 -8.87 7.94
CA ASN A 43 -7.24 -9.21 6.58
C ASN A 43 -8.74 -9.46 6.48
N ALA A 44 -9.30 -9.16 5.31
CA ALA A 44 -10.61 -9.62 4.87
C ALA A 44 -10.43 -10.82 3.95
N VAL A 45 -11.06 -11.93 4.28
CA VAL A 45 -11.05 -13.16 3.48
C VAL A 45 -12.40 -13.27 2.78
N GLY A 46 -12.38 -13.28 1.45
CA GLY A 46 -13.57 -13.49 0.62
C GLY A 46 -13.77 -14.97 0.31
N THR A 47 -14.99 -15.44 0.32
CA THR A 47 -15.33 -16.82 -0.04
C THR A 47 -16.75 -16.89 -0.63
N TRP A 48 -17.13 -18.06 -1.13
CA TRP A 48 -18.49 -18.36 -1.54
C TRP A 48 -19.07 -19.44 -0.64
N LYS A 49 -20.29 -19.23 -0.17
CA LYS A 49 -21.06 -20.23 0.58
C LYS A 49 -21.48 -21.38 -0.34
N PRO A 50 -21.95 -22.51 0.21
CA PRO A 50 -22.43 -23.64 -0.58
C PRO A 50 -23.60 -23.27 -1.54
N ASP A 51 -24.40 -22.24 -1.20
CA ASP A 51 -25.48 -21.70 -2.04
C ASP A 51 -24.98 -20.72 -3.12
N GLY A 52 -23.66 -20.48 -3.20
CA GLY A 52 -23.02 -19.56 -4.15
C GLY A 52 -23.01 -18.09 -3.71
N ALA A 53 -23.58 -17.74 -2.57
CA ALA A 53 -23.57 -16.37 -2.07
C ALA A 53 -22.16 -15.94 -1.64
N PRO A 54 -21.68 -14.73 -2.02
CA PRO A 54 -20.40 -14.23 -1.55
C PRO A 54 -20.46 -13.89 -0.06
N GLU A 55 -19.36 -14.16 0.63
CA GLU A 55 -19.17 -13.80 2.03
C GLU A 55 -17.76 -13.25 2.25
N ALA A 56 -17.64 -12.27 3.13
CA ALA A 56 -16.33 -11.75 3.56
C ALA A 56 -16.25 -11.70 5.07
N VAL A 57 -15.13 -12.14 5.61
CA VAL A 57 -14.86 -12.17 7.06
C VAL A 57 -13.57 -11.45 7.35
N VAL A 58 -13.59 -10.52 8.33
CA VAL A 58 -12.39 -9.82 8.79
C VAL A 58 -11.75 -10.60 9.94
N ARG A 59 -10.43 -10.83 9.84
CA ARG A 59 -9.64 -11.58 10.83
C ARG A 59 -8.39 -10.82 11.25
N SER A 60 -7.83 -11.17 12.39
CA SER A 60 -6.49 -10.76 12.79
C SER A 60 -5.45 -11.59 12.04
N THR A 61 -4.34 -10.95 11.66
CA THR A 61 -3.21 -11.59 10.97
C THR A 61 -1.89 -10.94 11.40
N SER A 62 -0.78 -11.49 10.97
CA SER A 62 0.56 -10.98 11.27
C SER A 62 1.47 -10.97 10.01
N LEU A 63 0.89 -10.65 8.86
CA LEU A 63 1.67 -10.61 7.62
C LEU A 63 2.65 -9.43 7.65
N VAL A 64 3.91 -9.72 7.36
CA VAL A 64 4.98 -8.73 7.18
C VAL A 64 5.60 -8.94 5.80
N LEU A 65 5.68 -7.87 5.02
CA LEU A 65 6.33 -7.85 3.71
C LEU A 65 7.43 -6.79 3.73
N ARG A 66 8.57 -7.11 3.14
CA ARG A 66 9.66 -6.17 2.93
C ARG A 66 9.99 -6.09 1.45
N PHE A 67 10.06 -4.87 0.93
CA PHE A 67 10.46 -4.57 -0.43
C PHE A 67 11.79 -3.82 -0.38
N ASP A 68 12.81 -4.38 -1.01
CA ASP A 68 14.15 -3.81 -1.09
C ASP A 68 14.50 -3.49 -2.55
N SER A 69 15.57 -2.71 -2.76
CA SER A 69 16.07 -2.36 -4.09
C SER A 69 14.95 -1.81 -4.99
N ILE A 70 14.12 -0.95 -4.43
CA ILE A 70 13.00 -0.36 -5.16
C ILE A 70 13.55 0.60 -6.21
N ASP A 71 13.23 0.31 -7.46
CA ASP A 71 13.56 1.12 -8.63
C ASP A 71 12.29 1.31 -9.48
N THR A 72 11.68 2.47 -9.34
CA THR A 72 10.44 2.80 -10.06
C THR A 72 10.69 3.17 -11.52
N ASP A 73 11.92 3.52 -11.89
CA ASP A 73 12.30 3.85 -13.27
C ASP A 73 12.47 2.57 -14.09
N SER A 74 13.19 1.57 -13.57
CA SER A 74 13.26 0.24 -14.17
C SER A 74 11.99 -0.59 -13.94
N GLY A 75 11.17 -0.21 -12.96
CA GLY A 75 9.92 -0.87 -12.63
C GLY A 75 10.09 -2.15 -11.81
N THR A 76 11.15 -2.28 -11.00
CA THR A 76 11.49 -3.49 -10.27
C THR A 76 11.67 -3.25 -8.76
N ALA A 77 11.47 -4.29 -7.97
CA ALA A 77 11.84 -4.36 -6.56
C ALA A 77 12.06 -5.82 -6.14
N GLN A 78 12.70 -6.03 -4.98
CA GLN A 78 12.88 -7.34 -4.38
C GLN A 78 11.94 -7.51 -3.19
N LEU A 79 10.92 -8.34 -3.33
CA LEU A 79 10.08 -8.77 -2.21
C LEU A 79 10.83 -9.82 -1.38
N ARG A 80 10.92 -9.59 -0.07
CA ARG A 80 11.49 -10.54 0.88
C ARG A 80 10.41 -11.09 1.80
N THR A 81 10.35 -12.42 1.88
CA THR A 81 9.48 -13.17 2.77
C THR A 81 10.35 -14.18 3.51
N GLY A 82 10.74 -13.86 4.74
CA GLY A 82 11.76 -14.63 5.45
C GLY A 82 13.13 -14.58 4.76
N SER A 83 13.72 -15.75 4.48
CA SER A 83 15.02 -15.87 3.79
C SER A 83 14.91 -15.89 2.25
N MET A 84 13.70 -16.00 1.72
CA MET A 84 13.47 -16.04 0.27
C MET A 84 13.21 -14.64 -0.27
N GLY A 85 13.72 -14.38 -1.48
CA GLY A 85 13.47 -13.17 -2.23
C GLY A 85 12.90 -13.49 -3.61
N SER A 86 12.01 -12.64 -4.09
CA SER A 86 11.50 -12.70 -5.46
C SER A 86 11.44 -11.31 -6.07
N GLU A 87 11.75 -11.20 -7.34
CA GLU A 87 11.55 -9.97 -8.06
C GLU A 87 10.07 -9.71 -8.28
N VAL A 88 9.67 -8.46 -8.10
CA VAL A 88 8.31 -7.97 -8.31
C VAL A 88 8.33 -6.70 -9.14
N THR A 89 7.27 -6.42 -9.86
CA THR A 89 7.11 -5.14 -10.55
C THR A 89 6.81 -4.04 -9.54
N ALA A 90 7.54 -2.91 -9.63
CA ALA A 90 7.30 -1.70 -8.85
C ALA A 90 6.85 -0.55 -9.76
N ARG A 91 5.78 0.16 -9.39
CA ARG A 91 5.26 1.32 -10.14
C ARG A 91 4.85 2.43 -9.20
N LEU A 92 5.33 3.64 -9.50
CA LEU A 92 4.88 4.87 -8.84
C LEU A 92 3.91 5.59 -9.77
N ALA A 93 2.72 5.95 -9.25
CA ALA A 93 1.72 6.73 -9.96
C ALA A 93 0.98 7.63 -8.97
N GLU A 94 1.07 8.94 -9.15
CA GLU A 94 0.28 9.96 -8.41
C GLU A 94 0.23 9.75 -6.88
N GLY A 95 1.38 9.46 -6.24
CA GLY A 95 1.45 9.21 -4.79
C GLY A 95 1.08 7.78 -4.36
N TYR A 96 0.90 6.87 -5.30
CA TYR A 96 0.70 5.46 -5.06
C TYR A 96 1.94 4.67 -5.48
N LEU A 97 2.52 3.91 -4.57
CA LEU A 97 3.57 2.95 -4.90
C LEU A 97 2.97 1.55 -4.92
N HIS A 98 2.94 0.95 -6.11
CA HIS A 98 2.40 -0.37 -6.35
C HIS A 98 3.52 -1.38 -6.52
N PHE A 99 3.37 -2.53 -5.85
CA PHE A 99 4.15 -3.74 -6.09
C PHE A 99 3.23 -4.83 -6.61
N MET A 100 3.61 -5.51 -7.69
CA MET A 100 2.81 -6.55 -8.33
C MET A 100 3.64 -7.80 -8.57
N GLN A 101 3.07 -8.95 -8.25
CA GLN A 101 3.65 -10.26 -8.52
C GLN A 101 2.59 -11.17 -9.15
N ALA A 102 2.77 -11.47 -10.43
CA ALA A 102 1.94 -12.44 -11.14
C ALA A 102 2.64 -13.80 -11.18
N PHE A 103 1.98 -14.82 -10.71
CA PHE A 103 2.51 -16.18 -10.71
C PHE A 103 2.09 -16.94 -11.98
N ARG A 104 3.00 -17.75 -12.51
CA ARG A 104 2.72 -18.58 -13.71
C ARG A 104 1.55 -19.56 -13.48
N THR A 105 1.25 -19.88 -12.24
CA THR A 105 0.15 -20.76 -11.82
C THR A 105 -1.20 -20.05 -11.69
N GLY A 106 -1.25 -18.73 -11.96
CA GLY A 106 -2.48 -17.94 -12.01
C GLY A 106 -2.64 -16.86 -10.94
N PRO A 107 -2.22 -17.03 -9.67
CA PRO A 107 -2.39 -16.00 -8.64
C PRO A 107 -1.74 -14.67 -9.00
N LEU A 108 -2.39 -13.57 -8.58
CA LEU A 108 -1.87 -12.21 -8.67
C LEU A 108 -1.86 -11.60 -7.27
N TYR A 109 -0.68 -11.15 -6.82
CA TYR A 109 -0.54 -10.41 -5.57
C TYR A 109 -0.19 -8.96 -5.87
N THR A 110 -0.85 -8.05 -5.15
CA THR A 110 -0.57 -6.61 -5.26
C THR A 110 -0.39 -6.02 -3.88
N THR A 111 0.55 -5.09 -3.73
CA THR A 111 0.68 -4.24 -2.55
C THR A 111 0.65 -2.80 -3.01
N THR A 112 -0.26 -2.00 -2.45
CA THR A 112 -0.32 -0.56 -2.71
C THR A 112 0.00 0.18 -1.42
N VAL A 113 0.98 1.07 -1.48
CA VAL A 113 1.35 2.00 -0.42
C VAL A 113 0.85 3.39 -0.81
N PHE A 114 0.10 4.04 0.08
CA PHE A 114 -0.50 5.35 -0.13
C PHE A 114 0.36 6.43 0.53
N ASP A 115 0.52 7.58 -0.11
CA ASP A 115 1.17 8.75 0.50
C ASP A 115 0.30 9.41 1.59
N ALA A 116 -0.99 9.08 1.62
CA ALA A 116 -1.94 9.63 2.55
C ALA A 116 -1.85 9.02 3.95
N GLY A 117 -1.54 9.86 4.90
CA GLY A 117 -1.96 9.90 6.27
C GLY A 117 -1.97 8.61 7.10
N ALA A 118 -0.83 8.01 7.36
CA ALA A 118 -0.65 7.22 8.56
C ALA A 118 -0.11 8.10 9.68
N LYS A 119 -0.38 7.70 10.92
CA LYS A 119 0.20 8.35 12.11
C LYS A 119 1.71 8.08 12.16
N ASP A 120 2.46 8.96 12.80
CA ASP A 120 3.88 8.76 13.13
C ASP A 120 4.80 8.55 11.91
N GLY A 121 4.49 9.18 10.78
CA GLY A 121 5.32 9.12 9.58
C GLY A 121 5.24 7.80 8.81
N ARG A 122 4.37 6.88 9.21
CA ARG A 122 4.06 5.66 8.46
C ARG A 122 3.13 5.97 7.29
N LEU A 123 3.03 5.03 6.37
CA LEU A 123 2.20 5.11 5.17
C LEU A 123 1.15 4.01 5.22
N ARG A 124 -0.08 4.33 4.91
CA ARG A 124 -1.13 3.30 4.81
C ARG A 124 -0.83 2.36 3.65
N ALA A 125 -1.22 1.10 3.80
CA ALA A 125 -1.03 0.11 2.75
C ALA A 125 -2.15 -0.92 2.72
N VAL A 126 -2.37 -1.44 1.52
CA VAL A 126 -3.23 -2.60 1.27
C VAL A 126 -2.43 -3.63 0.48
N HIS A 127 -2.50 -4.90 0.91
CA HIS A 127 -2.00 -6.03 0.14
C HIS A 127 -3.17 -6.93 -0.23
N SER A 128 -3.27 -7.31 -1.51
CA SER A 128 -4.35 -8.15 -2.02
C SER A 128 -3.77 -9.41 -2.65
N ARG A 129 -4.39 -10.54 -2.38
CA ARG A 129 -4.12 -11.83 -3.01
C ARG A 129 -5.34 -12.23 -3.82
N HIS A 130 -5.16 -12.29 -5.13
CA HIS A 130 -6.17 -12.76 -6.07
C HIS A 130 -5.84 -14.21 -6.42
N GLU A 131 -6.29 -15.12 -5.56
CA GLU A 131 -6.15 -16.56 -5.75
C GLU A 131 -7.42 -17.27 -5.33
N TYR A 132 -7.71 -18.39 -5.98
CA TYR A 132 -8.81 -19.28 -5.63
C TYR A 132 -8.41 -20.71 -5.99
N PHE A 133 -8.40 -21.58 -5.00
CA PHE A 133 -8.19 -23.01 -5.19
C PHE A 133 -9.42 -23.78 -4.69
N ALA A 134 -10.02 -24.58 -5.57
CA ALA A 134 -11.18 -25.41 -5.21
C ALA A 134 -10.85 -26.46 -4.14
N VAL A 135 -9.57 -26.89 -4.06
CA VAL A 135 -9.06 -27.79 -3.02
C VAL A 135 -8.02 -27.04 -2.20
N PRO A 136 -8.22 -26.87 -0.88
CA PRO A 136 -7.24 -26.23 -0.01
C PRO A 136 -5.91 -26.97 -0.04
N LEU A 137 -4.84 -26.27 -0.31
CA LEU A 137 -3.47 -26.79 -0.21
C LEU A 137 -2.91 -26.47 1.18
N PRO A 138 -2.26 -27.40 1.88
CA PRO A 138 -1.62 -27.12 3.16
C PRO A 138 -0.61 -25.96 3.05
N GLY A 139 -0.77 -24.93 3.88
CA GLY A 139 0.12 -23.76 3.90
C GLY A 139 -0.14 -22.70 2.81
N ALA A 140 -1.16 -22.88 1.96
CA ALA A 140 -1.62 -21.88 1.00
C ALA A 140 -3.01 -21.36 1.36
N THR A 141 -3.28 -20.09 1.05
CA THR A 141 -4.64 -19.58 1.08
C THR A 141 -5.40 -20.10 -0.14
N SER A 142 -6.67 -20.43 0.02
CA SER A 142 -7.53 -20.93 -1.06
C SER A 142 -8.61 -19.95 -1.48
N SER A 143 -8.56 -18.73 -0.95
CA SER A 143 -9.59 -17.71 -1.12
C SER A 143 -8.98 -16.34 -1.37
N PRO A 144 -9.67 -15.43 -2.08
CA PRO A 144 -9.25 -14.05 -2.23
C PRO A 144 -9.12 -13.37 -0.86
N GLU A 145 -8.02 -12.65 -0.66
CA GLU A 145 -7.72 -11.96 0.59
C GLU A 145 -7.30 -10.52 0.33
N GLN A 146 -7.69 -9.64 1.25
CA GLN A 146 -7.22 -8.27 1.27
C GLN A 146 -6.74 -7.90 2.68
N TYR A 147 -5.49 -7.50 2.78
CA TYR A 147 -4.79 -7.15 4.01
C TYR A 147 -4.69 -5.65 4.17
N TYR A 148 -4.91 -5.14 5.38
CA TYR A 148 -4.89 -3.72 5.72
C TYR A 148 -3.80 -3.46 6.74
N GLY A 149 -2.96 -2.47 6.49
CA GLY A 149 -1.85 -2.17 7.37
C GLY A 149 -1.12 -0.88 7.04
N GLU A 150 0.11 -0.81 7.47
CA GLU A 150 0.97 0.35 7.36
C GLU A 150 2.38 -0.06 6.96
N CYS A 151 3.06 0.84 6.25
CA CYS A 151 4.45 0.68 5.85
C CYS A 151 5.32 1.77 6.47
N GLU A 152 6.56 1.43 6.75
CA GLU A 152 7.63 2.36 7.10
C GLU A 152 8.71 2.31 6.01
N ILE A 153 9.25 3.46 5.66
CA ILE A 153 10.41 3.56 4.77
C ILE A 153 11.64 3.29 5.63
N LEU A 154 12.47 2.36 5.18
CA LEU A 154 13.72 2.01 5.83
C LEU A 154 14.86 2.87 5.29
N PRO A 155 15.88 3.18 6.11
CA PRO A 155 17.07 3.91 5.68
C PRO A 155 17.92 3.15 4.65
#